data_ec63993a50fe0722cb57ba57149e9bd5
#
_entry.id   ec63993a50fe0722cb57ba57149e9bd5
#
_cell.length_a   1.000
_cell.length_b   1.000
_cell.length_c   1.000
_cell.angle_alpha   90.00
_cell.angle_beta   90.00
_cell.angle_gamma   90.00
#
_symmetry.space_group_name_H-M   'P 1'
#
loop_
_entity.id
_entity.type
_entity.pdbx_description
1 polymer ?
#
loop_
_entity_poly.entity_id
_entity_poly.type
_entity_poly.pdbx_seq_one_letter_code
_entity_poly.pdbx_strand_id
1 'polypeptide(L)'
;ALALAPRARAQAIAPDTLVQNVSNEVITLIKGDKLIQQGDARRISEVIESKIVPHFDFVRMTALALGPSWRRATPEQQRALAEQFKTLLVRTYSTGLASYRDQKIDFKPLRAKPEDTEVIVRSEVKRSGGEPVSIDYSMEKAGDTWKVYDVAIGGVSLVTTYRDSFREEVRANGIDGLIKSLTEKNQQLARR
;
A
#
# COMPACT_ATOMS: atom_id res chain seq x y z
N ALA A 1 39.25 20.46 25.36
CA ALA A 1 38.92 19.42 24.35
C ALA A 1 37.48 18.97 24.59
N LEU A 2 36.54 19.43 23.75
CA LEU A 2 35.12 18.94 23.77
C LEU A 2 35.11 17.61 22.99
N ALA A 3 34.87 16.52 23.70
CA ALA A 3 34.60 15.23 23.06
C ALA A 3 33.19 15.26 22.48
N LEU A 4 33.05 15.20 21.12
CA LEU A 4 31.81 14.92 20.46
C LEU A 4 31.46 13.45 20.73
N ALA A 5 30.44 13.21 21.53
CA ALA A 5 29.85 11.90 21.66
C ALA A 5 29.22 11.47 20.32
N PRO A 6 29.47 10.24 19.86
CA PRO A 6 28.82 9.74 18.66
C PRO A 6 27.31 9.69 18.91
N ARG A 7 26.53 10.41 18.09
CA ARG A 7 25.07 10.25 18.07
C ARG A 7 24.78 8.81 17.62
N ALA A 8 24.28 8.01 18.55
CA ALA A 8 23.74 6.71 18.20
C ALA A 8 22.63 6.93 17.14
N ARG A 9 22.91 6.52 15.91
CA ARG A 9 21.92 6.49 14.85
C ARG A 9 20.85 5.48 15.29
N ALA A 10 19.63 5.91 15.51
CA ALA A 10 18.54 4.99 15.75
C ALA A 10 18.54 3.97 14.60
N GLN A 11 18.69 2.70 14.94
CA GLN A 11 18.73 1.64 13.94
C GLN A 11 17.38 1.59 13.24
N ALA A 12 17.37 1.70 11.92
CA ALA A 12 16.12 1.63 11.14
C ALA A 12 15.37 0.34 11.47
N ILE A 13 14.07 0.42 11.68
CA ILE A 13 13.23 -0.76 11.91
C ILE A 13 13.36 -1.68 10.70
N ALA A 14 13.56 -2.98 10.92
CA ALA A 14 13.62 -3.96 9.85
C ALA A 14 12.28 -4.02 9.09
N PRO A 15 12.29 -4.25 7.77
CA PRO A 15 11.09 -4.15 6.94
C PRO A 15 9.98 -5.15 7.33
N ASP A 16 10.34 -6.37 7.70
CA ASP A 16 9.41 -7.38 8.20
C ASP A 16 8.80 -6.98 9.56
N THR A 17 9.63 -6.44 10.46
CA THR A 17 9.17 -5.90 11.75
C THR A 17 8.22 -4.72 11.54
N LEU A 18 8.50 -3.84 10.57
CA LEU A 18 7.61 -2.73 10.24
C LEU A 18 6.24 -3.22 9.80
N VAL A 19 6.20 -4.17 8.85
CA VAL A 19 4.93 -4.72 8.34
C VAL A 19 4.17 -5.44 9.46
N GLN A 20 4.86 -6.22 10.30
CA GLN A 20 4.25 -6.90 11.45
C GLN A 20 3.63 -5.91 12.45
N ASN A 21 4.37 -4.85 12.81
CA ASN A 21 3.90 -3.86 13.76
C ASN A 21 2.66 -3.13 13.24
N VAL A 22 2.69 -2.66 11.99
CA VAL A 22 1.55 -1.98 11.36
C VAL A 22 0.35 -2.91 11.27
N SER A 23 0.56 -4.16 10.85
CA SER A 23 -0.52 -5.16 10.76
C SER A 23 -1.15 -5.43 12.13
N ASN A 24 -0.35 -5.61 13.17
CA ASN A 24 -0.84 -5.86 14.53
C ASN A 24 -1.59 -4.66 15.10
N GLU A 25 -1.10 -3.43 14.85
CA GLU A 25 -1.78 -2.20 15.27
C GLU A 25 -3.16 -2.08 14.60
N VAL A 26 -3.22 -2.28 13.28
CA VAL A 26 -4.46 -2.23 12.50
C VAL A 26 -5.46 -3.29 12.96
N ILE A 27 -5.00 -4.54 13.18
CA ILE A 27 -5.84 -5.63 13.68
C ILE A 27 -6.41 -5.29 15.07
N THR A 28 -5.59 -4.72 15.96
CA THR A 28 -6.02 -4.31 17.29
C THR A 28 -7.10 -3.23 17.21
N LEU A 29 -6.93 -2.25 16.32
CA LEU A 29 -7.92 -1.20 16.09
C LEU A 29 -9.24 -1.78 15.53
N ILE A 30 -9.16 -2.68 14.55
CA ILE A 30 -10.35 -3.32 13.97
C ILE A 30 -11.15 -4.08 15.04
N LYS A 31 -10.47 -4.83 15.89
CA LYS A 31 -11.11 -5.63 16.95
C LYS A 31 -11.69 -4.76 18.07
N GLY A 32 -11.10 -3.61 18.33
CA GLY A 32 -11.54 -2.70 19.41
C GLY A 32 -12.58 -1.66 18.99
N ASP A 33 -12.77 -1.44 17.68
CA ASP A 33 -13.61 -0.36 17.17
C ASP A 33 -14.94 -0.89 16.62
N LYS A 34 -16.03 -0.58 17.35
CA LYS A 34 -17.38 -1.03 16.98
C LYS A 34 -17.86 -0.46 15.64
N LEU A 35 -17.46 0.77 15.27
CA LEU A 35 -17.84 1.39 14.01
C LEU A 35 -17.21 0.62 12.84
N ILE A 36 -15.94 0.23 12.96
CA ILE A 36 -15.27 -0.60 11.94
C ILE A 36 -15.96 -1.96 11.81
N GLN A 37 -16.31 -2.59 12.93
CA GLN A 37 -17.01 -3.87 12.94
C GLN A 37 -18.40 -3.79 12.31
N GLN A 38 -19.06 -2.64 12.38
CA GLN A 38 -20.34 -2.34 11.74
C GLN A 38 -20.19 -1.91 10.27
N GLY A 39 -18.96 -1.79 9.78
CA GLY A 39 -18.68 -1.42 8.38
C GLY A 39 -18.75 0.08 8.11
N ASP A 40 -18.56 0.95 9.13
CA ASP A 40 -18.52 2.40 8.92
C ASP A 40 -17.35 2.78 8.00
N ALA A 41 -17.67 3.15 6.77
CA ALA A 41 -16.72 3.43 5.71
C ALA A 41 -15.80 4.61 6.05
N ARG A 42 -16.32 5.61 6.76
CA ARG A 42 -15.55 6.78 7.16
C ARG A 42 -14.48 6.38 8.18
N ARG A 43 -14.88 5.62 9.21
CA ARG A 43 -13.97 5.17 10.26
C ARG A 43 -12.89 4.24 9.72
N ILE A 44 -13.25 3.34 8.80
CA ILE A 44 -12.30 2.47 8.10
C ILE A 44 -11.29 3.30 7.30
N SER A 45 -11.76 4.31 6.56
CA SER A 45 -10.89 5.21 5.79
C SER A 45 -9.92 5.98 6.68
N GLU A 46 -10.37 6.50 7.82
CA GLU A 46 -9.52 7.19 8.80
C GLU A 46 -8.38 6.30 9.32
N VAL A 47 -8.66 5.03 9.61
CA VAL A 47 -7.63 4.07 10.05
C VAL A 47 -6.64 3.78 8.92
N ILE A 48 -7.12 3.56 7.70
CA ILE A 48 -6.24 3.32 6.54
C ILE A 48 -5.33 4.52 6.29
N GLU A 49 -5.89 5.73 6.23
CA GLU A 49 -5.15 6.96 5.97
C GLU A 49 -4.11 7.26 7.06
N SER A 50 -4.43 7.00 8.33
CA SER A 50 -3.53 7.31 9.44
C SER A 50 -2.51 6.21 9.74
N LYS A 51 -2.84 4.93 9.49
CA LYS A 51 -2.02 3.79 9.93
C LYS A 51 -1.35 3.01 8.79
N ILE A 52 -1.92 3.02 7.59
CA ILE A 52 -1.43 2.23 6.46
C ILE A 52 -0.76 3.13 5.42
N VAL A 53 -1.46 4.16 4.93
CA VAL A 53 -0.99 5.08 3.88
C VAL A 53 0.42 5.63 4.13
N PRO A 54 0.82 6.04 5.36
CA PRO A 54 2.16 6.57 5.61
C PRO A 54 3.31 5.61 5.30
N HIS A 55 3.03 4.30 5.22
CA HIS A 55 4.04 3.27 4.94
C HIS A 55 4.16 2.90 3.46
N PHE A 56 3.39 3.56 2.58
CA PHE A 56 3.36 3.30 1.14
C PHE A 56 4.02 4.42 0.33
N ASP A 57 4.65 4.06 -0.77
CA ASP A 57 5.10 5.01 -1.81
C ASP A 57 4.14 4.95 -3.01
N PHE A 58 3.06 5.72 -2.92
CA PHE A 58 2.07 5.78 -4.00
C PHE A 58 2.60 6.45 -5.28
N VAL A 59 3.62 7.29 -5.17
CA VAL A 59 4.27 7.89 -6.34
C VAL A 59 4.97 6.80 -7.14
N ARG A 60 5.77 5.96 -6.47
CA ARG A 60 6.45 4.84 -7.12
C ARG A 60 5.45 3.80 -7.65
N MET A 61 4.42 3.45 -6.88
CA MET A 61 3.35 2.55 -7.34
C MET A 61 2.72 3.03 -8.64
N THR A 62 2.38 4.32 -8.69
CA THR A 62 1.78 4.96 -9.87
C THR A 62 2.75 4.99 -11.05
N ALA A 63 4.01 5.34 -10.81
CA ALA A 63 5.05 5.33 -11.85
C ALA A 63 5.23 3.94 -12.48
N LEU A 64 5.22 2.89 -11.67
CA LEU A 64 5.31 1.52 -12.13
C LEU A 64 4.07 1.07 -12.91
N ALA A 65 2.87 1.50 -12.50
CA ALA A 65 1.62 1.21 -13.21
C ALA A 65 1.54 1.94 -14.55
N LEU A 66 1.99 3.20 -14.64
CA LEU A 66 2.01 3.95 -15.90
C LEU A 66 3.16 3.54 -16.84
N GLY A 67 4.25 2.99 -16.29
CA GLY A 67 5.45 2.66 -17.06
C GLY A 67 6.03 3.88 -17.80
N PRO A 68 6.36 3.76 -19.11
CA PRO A 68 6.97 4.86 -19.86
C PRO A 68 6.15 6.15 -19.91
N SER A 69 4.83 6.08 -19.76
CA SER A 69 3.94 7.25 -19.76
C SER A 69 4.18 8.16 -18.56
N TRP A 70 4.68 7.63 -17.44
CA TRP A 70 5.04 8.43 -16.27
C TRP A 70 6.03 9.55 -16.56
N ARG A 71 7.06 9.28 -17.39
CA ARG A 71 8.06 10.28 -17.73
C ARG A 71 7.53 11.40 -18.65
N ARG A 72 6.41 11.17 -19.33
CA ARG A 72 5.75 12.14 -20.21
C ARG A 72 4.75 13.03 -19.46
N ALA A 73 4.39 12.64 -18.24
CA ALA A 73 3.49 13.40 -17.39
C ALA A 73 4.21 14.60 -16.78
N THR A 74 3.52 15.73 -16.70
CA THR A 74 4.01 16.88 -15.97
C THR A 74 4.04 16.61 -14.46
N PRO A 75 4.81 17.35 -13.65
CA PRO A 75 4.79 17.20 -12.19
C PRO A 75 3.39 17.30 -11.58
N GLU A 76 2.53 18.16 -12.14
CA GLU A 76 1.13 18.31 -11.72
C GLU A 76 0.32 17.05 -12.02
N GLN A 77 0.46 16.51 -13.23
CA GLN A 77 -0.20 15.27 -13.64
C GLN A 77 0.29 14.08 -12.82
N GLN A 78 1.60 14.00 -12.52
CA GLN A 78 2.17 12.96 -11.68
C GLN A 78 1.56 12.98 -10.26
N ARG A 79 1.44 14.17 -9.66
CA ARG A 79 0.79 14.33 -8.34
C ARG A 79 -0.68 13.94 -8.40
N ALA A 80 -1.42 14.42 -9.40
CA ALA A 80 -2.83 14.07 -9.58
C ALA A 80 -3.04 12.57 -9.77
N LEU A 81 -2.23 11.91 -10.61
CA LEU A 81 -2.29 10.47 -10.84
C LEU A 81 -2.00 9.68 -9.57
N ALA A 82 -0.95 10.05 -8.82
CA ALA A 82 -0.60 9.36 -7.58
C ALA A 82 -1.72 9.49 -6.53
N GLU A 83 -2.34 10.65 -6.40
CA GLU A 83 -3.46 10.88 -5.48
C GLU A 83 -4.71 10.10 -5.90
N GLN A 84 -5.06 10.12 -7.20
CA GLN A 84 -6.21 9.38 -7.70
C GLN A 84 -6.01 7.87 -7.62
N PHE A 85 -4.81 7.37 -7.87
CA PHE A 85 -4.51 5.94 -7.77
C PHE A 85 -4.49 5.48 -6.31
N LYS A 86 -3.90 6.26 -5.39
CA LYS A 86 -4.01 6.03 -3.94
C LYS A 86 -5.47 5.89 -3.52
N THR A 87 -6.30 6.88 -3.87
CA THR A 87 -7.72 6.89 -3.53
C THR A 87 -8.44 5.66 -4.09
N LEU A 88 -8.15 5.26 -5.32
CA LEU A 88 -8.72 4.06 -5.94
C LEU A 88 -8.37 2.80 -5.15
N LEU A 89 -7.10 2.62 -4.80
CA LEU A 89 -6.64 1.45 -4.06
C LEU A 89 -7.24 1.41 -2.65
N VAL A 90 -7.21 2.53 -1.93
CA VAL A 90 -7.80 2.62 -0.58
C VAL A 90 -9.28 2.24 -0.62
N ARG A 91 -10.07 2.80 -1.53
CA ARG A 91 -11.51 2.52 -1.62
C ARG A 91 -11.81 1.10 -2.08
N THR A 92 -11.04 0.57 -3.01
CA THR A 92 -11.25 -0.79 -3.54
C THR A 92 -10.96 -1.85 -2.48
N TYR A 93 -9.92 -1.65 -1.67
CA TYR A 93 -9.45 -2.68 -0.73
C TYR A 93 -9.89 -2.45 0.73
N SER A 94 -10.52 -1.32 1.05
CA SER A 94 -11.02 -1.02 2.41
C SER A 94 -12.04 -2.04 2.91
N THR A 95 -12.88 -2.59 2.05
CA THR A 95 -13.86 -3.63 2.40
C THR A 95 -13.21 -4.91 2.90
N GLY A 96 -12.04 -5.26 2.36
CA GLY A 96 -11.24 -6.40 2.85
C GLY A 96 -10.82 -6.21 4.31
N LEU A 97 -10.45 -4.99 4.68
CA LEU A 97 -10.12 -4.64 6.07
C LEU A 97 -11.35 -4.73 6.99
N ALA A 98 -12.49 -4.22 6.53
CA ALA A 98 -13.75 -4.27 7.27
C ALA A 98 -14.26 -5.71 7.50
N SER A 99 -13.91 -6.63 6.61
CA SER A 99 -14.30 -8.05 6.73
C SER A 99 -13.36 -8.89 7.60
N TYR A 100 -12.28 -8.28 8.13
CA TYR A 100 -11.39 -8.97 9.06
C TYR A 100 -12.15 -9.37 10.35
N ARG A 101 -11.97 -10.61 10.80
CA ARG A 101 -12.56 -11.15 12.05
C ARG A 101 -11.48 -11.88 12.85
N ASP A 102 -11.33 -13.18 12.59
CA ASP A 102 -10.45 -14.08 13.37
C ASP A 102 -9.28 -14.63 12.54
N GLN A 103 -9.00 -13.99 11.39
CA GLN A 103 -7.89 -14.42 10.55
C GLN A 103 -6.56 -14.27 11.30
N LYS A 104 -5.66 -15.22 11.03
CA LYS A 104 -4.29 -15.17 11.54
C LYS A 104 -3.36 -14.81 10.40
N ILE A 105 -2.42 -13.90 10.65
CA ILE A 105 -1.39 -13.55 9.69
C ILE A 105 -0.09 -14.23 10.13
N ASP A 106 0.41 -15.12 9.29
CA ASP A 106 1.71 -15.78 9.46
C ASP A 106 2.74 -15.07 8.60
N PHE A 107 3.71 -14.42 9.20
CA PHE A 107 4.84 -13.81 8.50
C PHE A 107 5.92 -14.85 8.25
N LYS A 108 6.41 -14.89 7.01
CA LYS A 108 7.53 -15.76 6.64
C LYS A 108 8.86 -15.09 7.01
N PRO A 109 9.90 -15.88 7.33
CA PRO A 109 11.23 -15.32 7.60
C PRO A 109 11.71 -14.47 6.42
N LEU A 110 12.15 -13.24 6.72
CA LEU A 110 12.75 -12.37 5.72
C LEU A 110 14.10 -12.91 5.28
N ARG A 111 14.29 -13.04 3.96
CA ARG A 111 15.57 -13.38 3.34
C ARG A 111 16.13 -12.14 2.71
N ALA A 112 16.84 -11.34 3.51
CA ALA A 112 17.47 -10.11 3.06
C ALA A 112 18.88 -10.00 3.64
N LYS A 113 19.77 -9.32 2.91
CA LYS A 113 21.10 -8.95 3.36
C LYS A 113 21.08 -7.52 3.89
N PRO A 114 22.04 -7.14 4.77
CA PRO A 114 22.10 -5.78 5.32
C PRO A 114 22.21 -4.67 4.26
N GLU A 115 22.82 -4.97 3.11
CA GLU A 115 23.03 -4.07 1.99
C GLU A 115 21.82 -3.95 1.04
N ASP A 116 20.82 -4.81 1.17
CA ASP A 116 19.66 -4.79 0.29
C ASP A 116 18.84 -3.50 0.50
N THR A 117 18.54 -2.84 -0.60
CA THR A 117 17.71 -1.64 -0.65
C THR A 117 16.27 -1.93 -1.08
N GLU A 118 16.02 -3.14 -1.57
CA GLU A 118 14.71 -3.65 -1.93
C GLU A 118 14.53 -5.06 -1.37
N VAL A 119 13.37 -5.34 -0.80
CA VAL A 119 13.03 -6.62 -0.21
C VAL A 119 11.58 -6.98 -0.48
N ILE A 120 11.25 -8.26 -0.33
CA ILE A 120 9.87 -8.74 -0.32
C ILE A 120 9.59 -9.34 1.05
N VAL A 121 8.69 -8.71 1.80
CA VAL A 121 8.13 -9.28 3.04
C VAL A 121 6.94 -10.14 2.67
N ARG A 122 6.94 -11.40 3.09
CA ARG A 122 5.89 -12.38 2.75
C ARG A 122 5.07 -12.73 3.95
N SER A 123 3.76 -12.84 3.75
CA SER A 123 2.82 -13.30 4.75
C SER A 123 1.73 -14.18 4.15
N GLU A 124 1.05 -14.92 5.01
CA GLU A 124 -0.14 -15.69 4.67
C GLU A 124 -1.26 -15.36 5.64
N VAL A 125 -2.41 -15.00 5.10
CA VAL A 125 -3.64 -14.81 5.88
C VAL A 125 -4.42 -16.12 5.89
N LYS A 126 -4.54 -16.72 7.06
CA LYS A 126 -5.30 -17.97 7.28
C LYS A 126 -6.71 -17.65 7.76
N ARG A 127 -7.69 -18.26 7.13
CA ARG A 127 -9.12 -18.18 7.48
C ARG A 127 -9.63 -19.56 7.87
N SER A 128 -10.57 -19.61 8.82
CA SER A 128 -11.29 -20.83 9.13
C SER A 128 -12.07 -21.32 7.91
N GLY A 129 -11.79 -22.54 7.45
CA GLY A 129 -12.53 -23.18 6.35
C GLY A 129 -12.18 -22.69 4.94
N GLY A 130 -11.07 -21.96 4.74
CA GLY A 130 -10.60 -21.50 3.44
C GLY A 130 -9.12 -21.73 3.21
N GLU A 131 -8.71 -21.71 1.94
CA GLU A 131 -7.29 -21.72 1.59
C GLU A 131 -6.59 -20.45 2.12
N PRO A 132 -5.34 -20.57 2.60
CA PRO A 132 -4.54 -19.40 2.95
C PRO A 132 -4.34 -18.48 1.76
N VAL A 133 -4.39 -17.16 1.99
CA VAL A 133 -4.12 -16.16 0.97
C VAL A 133 -2.75 -15.55 1.23
N SER A 134 -1.83 -15.66 0.27
CA SER A 134 -0.54 -14.99 0.35
C SER A 134 -0.70 -13.47 0.18
N ILE A 135 0.05 -12.70 0.96
CA ILE A 135 0.22 -11.26 0.79
C ILE A 135 1.70 -10.96 0.83
N ASP A 136 2.25 -10.53 -0.29
CA ASP A 136 3.64 -10.17 -0.46
C ASP A 136 3.76 -8.65 -0.60
N TYR A 137 4.61 -8.05 0.20
CA TYR A 137 4.87 -6.61 0.23
C TYR A 137 6.24 -6.35 -0.39
N SER A 138 6.28 -5.73 -1.57
CA SER A 138 7.52 -5.24 -2.18
C SER A 138 7.88 -3.90 -1.56
N MET A 139 9.04 -3.82 -0.93
CA MET A 139 9.46 -2.67 -0.14
C MET A 139 10.80 -2.13 -0.61
N GLU A 140 10.96 -0.82 -0.51
CA GLU A 140 12.23 -0.15 -0.73
C GLU A 140 12.67 0.64 0.50
N LYS A 141 13.97 0.80 0.63
CA LYS A 141 14.58 1.63 1.67
C LYS A 141 14.42 3.11 1.30
N ALA A 142 13.79 3.87 2.20
CA ALA A 142 13.55 5.29 2.05
C ALA A 142 14.15 6.06 3.24
N GLY A 143 15.39 6.50 3.11
CA GLY A 143 16.14 7.07 4.23
C GLY A 143 16.37 6.05 5.34
N ASP A 144 15.89 6.37 6.54
CA ASP A 144 16.01 5.50 7.73
C ASP A 144 14.76 4.60 7.93
N THR A 145 13.89 4.48 6.93
CA THR A 145 12.68 3.64 6.98
C THR A 145 12.51 2.83 5.70
N TRP A 146 11.42 2.07 5.63
CA TRP A 146 11.01 1.29 4.45
C TRP A 146 9.64 1.74 3.98
N LYS A 147 9.42 1.69 2.66
CA LYS A 147 8.14 2.01 2.02
C LYS A 147 7.69 0.86 1.12
N VAL A 148 6.42 0.55 1.17
CA VAL A 148 5.80 -0.43 0.26
C VAL A 148 5.50 0.25 -1.07
N TYR A 149 5.96 -0.35 -2.17
CA TYR A 149 5.71 0.15 -3.52
C TYR A 149 4.90 -0.84 -4.40
N ASP A 150 4.62 -2.03 -3.90
CA ASP A 150 3.65 -2.97 -4.48
C ASP A 150 3.16 -3.96 -3.44
N VAL A 151 1.96 -4.46 -3.61
CA VAL A 151 1.39 -5.56 -2.83
C VAL A 151 0.85 -6.60 -3.79
N ALA A 152 1.27 -7.85 -3.63
CA ALA A 152 0.68 -8.96 -4.34
C ALA A 152 -0.23 -9.77 -3.42
N ILE A 153 -1.48 -9.97 -3.82
CA ILE A 153 -2.50 -10.72 -3.10
C ILE A 153 -2.82 -12.00 -3.89
N GLY A 154 -2.58 -13.15 -3.29
CA GLY A 154 -2.72 -14.43 -3.99
C GLY A 154 -1.82 -14.54 -5.23
N GLY A 155 -0.65 -13.90 -5.19
CA GLY A 155 0.30 -13.85 -6.31
C GLY A 155 -0.01 -12.78 -7.38
N VAL A 156 -1.08 -12.01 -7.23
CA VAL A 156 -1.47 -10.96 -8.19
C VAL A 156 -1.05 -9.58 -7.66
N SER A 157 -0.10 -8.93 -8.35
CA SER A 157 0.37 -7.58 -8.01
C SER A 157 -0.70 -6.53 -8.27
N LEU A 158 -0.91 -5.62 -7.31
CA LEU A 158 -1.82 -4.50 -7.47
C LEU A 158 -1.35 -3.54 -8.57
N VAL A 159 -0.05 -3.29 -8.65
CA VAL A 159 0.54 -2.41 -9.68
C VAL A 159 0.33 -3.00 -11.08
N THR A 160 0.64 -4.29 -11.29
CA THR A 160 0.52 -4.91 -12.62
C THR A 160 -0.94 -5.07 -13.05
N THR A 161 -1.87 -5.24 -12.12
CA THR A 161 -3.31 -5.31 -12.41
C THR A 161 -3.81 -4.07 -13.14
N TYR A 162 -3.29 -2.89 -12.81
CA TYR A 162 -3.73 -1.64 -13.44
C TYR A 162 -2.92 -1.24 -14.68
N ARG A 163 -1.77 -1.88 -14.92
CA ARG A 163 -0.82 -1.47 -15.97
C ARG A 163 -1.44 -1.46 -17.35
N ASP A 164 -2.17 -2.50 -17.71
CA ASP A 164 -2.73 -2.63 -19.05
C ASP A 164 -3.88 -1.63 -19.26
N SER A 165 -4.79 -1.51 -18.30
CA SER A 165 -5.89 -0.55 -18.37
C SER A 165 -5.41 0.90 -18.39
N PHE A 166 -4.37 1.24 -17.62
CA PHE A 166 -3.78 2.59 -17.65
C PHE A 166 -3.10 2.88 -18.99
N ARG A 167 -2.39 1.91 -19.55
CA ARG A 167 -1.76 2.06 -20.86
C ARG A 167 -2.79 2.27 -21.97
N GLU A 168 -3.88 1.51 -21.96
CA GLU A 168 -4.97 1.66 -22.93
C GLU A 168 -5.65 3.01 -22.79
N GLU A 169 -5.96 3.44 -21.58
CA GLU A 169 -6.59 4.76 -21.32
C GLU A 169 -5.68 5.92 -21.75
N VAL A 170 -4.39 5.86 -21.40
CA VAL A 170 -3.42 6.90 -21.84
C VAL A 170 -3.26 6.90 -23.37
N ARG A 171 -3.32 5.75 -24.02
CA ARG A 171 -3.25 5.66 -25.48
C ARG A 171 -4.48 6.29 -26.14
N ALA A 172 -5.67 6.07 -25.58
CA ALA A 172 -6.92 6.55 -26.15
C ALA A 172 -7.19 8.03 -25.85
N ASN A 173 -6.97 8.46 -24.62
CA ASN A 173 -7.44 9.72 -24.07
C ASN A 173 -6.34 10.60 -23.46
N GLY A 174 -5.08 10.16 -23.55
CA GLY A 174 -3.96 10.85 -22.94
C GLY A 174 -3.91 10.75 -21.40
N ILE A 175 -2.93 11.42 -20.82
CA ILE A 175 -2.71 11.42 -19.36
C ILE A 175 -3.88 12.11 -18.63
N ASP A 176 -4.37 13.23 -19.15
CA ASP A 176 -5.52 13.92 -18.56
C ASP A 176 -6.80 13.08 -18.63
N GLY A 177 -6.96 12.27 -19.69
CA GLY A 177 -8.04 11.30 -19.81
C GLY A 177 -8.00 10.25 -18.71
N LEU A 178 -6.82 9.72 -18.40
CA LEU A 178 -6.64 8.79 -17.30
C LEU A 178 -6.95 9.44 -15.94
N ILE A 179 -6.49 10.68 -15.70
CA ILE A 179 -6.80 11.41 -14.46
C ILE A 179 -8.32 11.56 -14.31
N LYS A 180 -9.00 11.97 -15.38
CA LYS A 180 -10.47 12.09 -15.38
C LYS A 180 -11.16 10.77 -15.11
N SER A 181 -10.77 9.71 -15.78
CA SER A 181 -11.33 8.37 -15.62
C SER A 181 -11.17 7.83 -14.20
N LEU A 182 -9.98 8.02 -13.60
CA LEU A 182 -9.74 7.66 -12.20
C LEU A 182 -10.59 8.49 -11.23
N THR A 183 -10.72 9.79 -11.48
CA THR A 183 -11.54 10.69 -10.67
C THR A 183 -13.00 10.26 -10.66
N GLU A 184 -13.57 9.97 -11.84
CA GLU A 184 -14.94 9.50 -11.99
C GLU A 184 -15.17 8.17 -11.28
N LYS A 185 -14.24 7.22 -11.44
CA LYS A 185 -14.30 5.93 -10.75
C LYS A 185 -14.25 6.08 -9.23
N ASN A 186 -13.39 6.96 -8.73
CA ASN A 186 -13.31 7.27 -7.31
C ASN A 186 -14.61 7.89 -6.78
N GLN A 187 -15.25 8.75 -7.54
CA GLN A 187 -16.56 9.32 -7.17
C GLN A 187 -17.65 8.25 -7.13
N GLN A 188 -17.64 7.31 -8.06
CA GLN A 188 -18.59 6.18 -8.06
C GLN A 188 -18.39 5.27 -6.84
N LEU A 189 -17.14 4.97 -6.47
CA LEU A 189 -16.83 4.16 -5.28
C LEU A 189 -17.22 4.86 -3.97
N ALA A 190 -17.19 6.20 -3.94
CA ALA A 190 -17.59 6.97 -2.75
C ALA A 190 -19.09 6.96 -2.46
N ARG A 191 -19.91 6.60 -3.45
CA ARG A 191 -21.38 6.56 -3.34
C ARG A 191 -21.93 5.19 -2.93
N ARG A 192 -21.05 4.20 -2.83
CA ARG A 192 -21.42 2.82 -2.42
C ARG A 192 -21.22 2.64 -0.93
#